data_1efe9815af9d1887236120e9d65fd82b
#
_entry.id   1efe9815af9d1887236120e9d65fd82b
#
_cell.length_a   1.000
_cell.length_b   1.000
_cell.length_c   1.000
_cell.angle_alpha   90.00
_cell.angle_beta   90.00
_cell.angle_gamma   90.00
#
_symmetry.space_group_name_H-M   'P 1'
#
loop_
_entity.id
_entity.type
_entity.pdbx_description
1 polymer ?
#
loop_
_entity_poly.entity_id
_entity_poly.type
_entity_poly.pdbx_seq_one_letter_code
_entity_poly.pdbx_strand_id
1 'polypeptide(L)'
;MTEEFEWSRGSISIAAAMGFLVNGAVQPFMGRLVDRTGGRGAVLVSLVVMGVSTILLSLTFHILFLVFMFGIVTSMAASGASMTNTGAILSRWFHRRRATVVGISAAGVSAGGLILVPFAMYLFQATDSWRLIWIVLGSAILLLGVPVGFLFVHGSPAKFGLQPDGDGKLSEAGSNTNRSDSNRGPLDTDKWRQSF
;
A
#
# COMPACT_ATOMS: atom_id res chain seq x y z
N MET A 1 26.75 10.19 8.61
CA MET A 1 25.86 11.15 9.30
C MET A 1 26.23 11.35 10.76
N THR A 2 26.31 10.32 11.59
CA THR A 2 26.71 10.48 13.00
C THR A 2 28.11 11.05 13.17
N GLU A 3 29.06 10.68 12.33
CA GLU A 3 30.45 11.17 12.36
C GLU A 3 30.61 12.54 11.71
N GLU A 4 29.78 12.87 10.68
CA GLU A 4 29.88 14.13 9.95
C GLU A 4 29.21 15.31 10.69
N PHE A 5 28.12 15.02 11.43
CA PHE A 5 27.31 16.04 12.12
C PHE A 5 27.35 15.93 13.63
N GLU A 6 28.14 15.02 14.20
CA GLU A 6 28.22 14.72 15.64
C GLU A 6 26.83 14.46 16.28
N TRP A 7 25.87 14.03 15.49
CA TRP A 7 24.52 13.74 15.98
C TRP A 7 24.51 12.46 16.80
N SER A 8 23.84 12.52 17.95
CA SER A 8 23.68 11.31 18.77
C SER A 8 22.81 10.28 18.03
N ARG A 9 23.09 9.01 18.27
CA ARG A 9 22.23 7.91 17.77
C ARG A 9 20.78 8.09 18.23
N GLY A 10 20.58 8.68 19.42
CA GLY A 10 19.26 9.01 19.95
C GLY A 10 18.50 10.02 19.09
N SER A 11 19.16 11.06 18.58
CA SER A 11 18.52 12.08 17.71
C SER A 11 18.01 11.48 16.39
N ILE A 12 18.77 10.55 15.80
CA ILE A 12 18.35 9.85 14.58
C ILE A 12 17.20 8.89 14.88
N SER A 13 17.23 8.22 16.04
CA SER A 13 16.14 7.33 16.46
C SER A 13 14.84 8.10 16.70
N ILE A 14 14.90 9.35 17.19
CA ILE A 14 13.73 10.22 17.32
C ILE A 14 13.11 10.53 15.95
N ALA A 15 13.92 10.81 14.93
CA ALA A 15 13.40 11.02 13.58
C ALA A 15 12.66 9.78 13.05
N ALA A 16 13.20 8.59 13.29
CA ALA A 16 12.54 7.34 12.92
C ALA A 16 11.25 7.10 13.73
N ALA A 17 11.26 7.33 15.03
CA ALA A 17 10.10 7.19 15.90
C ALA A 17 8.97 8.16 15.48
N MET A 18 9.30 9.41 15.18
CA MET A 18 8.35 10.38 14.63
C MET A 18 7.77 9.89 13.30
N GLY A 19 8.58 9.27 12.44
CA GLY A 19 8.12 8.67 11.20
C GLY A 19 7.07 7.58 11.42
N PHE A 20 7.26 6.69 12.37
CA PHE A 20 6.28 5.65 12.71
C PHE A 20 4.98 6.24 13.28
N LEU A 21 5.07 7.24 14.16
CA LEU A 21 3.91 7.92 14.73
C LEU A 21 3.10 8.64 13.64
N VAL A 22 3.77 9.40 12.79
CA VAL A 22 3.13 10.11 11.67
C VAL A 22 2.50 9.13 10.69
N ASN A 23 3.20 8.05 10.34
CA ASN A 23 2.67 7.01 9.46
C ASN A 23 1.37 6.44 10.03
N GLY A 24 1.35 6.06 11.32
CA GLY A 24 0.15 5.54 11.99
C GLY A 24 -0.99 6.56 12.04
N ALA A 25 -0.70 7.82 12.42
CA ALA A 25 -1.69 8.89 12.51
C ALA A 25 -2.32 9.27 11.16
N VAL A 26 -1.56 9.18 10.08
CA VAL A 26 -2.01 9.54 8.72
C VAL A 26 -2.78 8.40 8.03
N GLN A 27 -2.65 7.14 8.48
CA GLN A 27 -3.34 5.98 7.89
C GLN A 27 -4.85 6.19 7.66
N PRO A 28 -5.65 6.69 8.65
CA PRO A 28 -7.08 6.89 8.44
C PRO A 28 -7.40 7.95 7.38
N PHE A 29 -6.55 8.97 7.27
CA PHE A 29 -6.70 10.04 6.26
C PHE A 29 -6.36 9.52 4.86
N MET A 30 -5.29 8.74 4.75
CA MET A 30 -4.91 8.09 3.49
C MET A 30 -5.95 7.07 3.03
N GLY A 31 -6.55 6.30 3.94
CA GLY A 31 -7.66 5.42 3.59
C GLY A 31 -8.82 6.19 2.94
N ARG A 32 -9.25 7.30 3.55
CA ARG A 32 -10.30 8.16 2.98
C ARG A 32 -9.90 8.80 1.64
N LEU A 33 -8.63 9.19 1.49
CA LEU A 33 -8.11 9.73 0.24
C LEU A 33 -8.16 8.67 -0.88
N VAL A 34 -7.71 7.45 -0.59
CA VAL A 34 -7.79 6.30 -1.52
C VAL A 34 -9.24 6.02 -1.93
N ASP A 35 -10.18 6.11 -0.99
CA ASP A 35 -11.60 5.90 -1.27
C ASP A 35 -12.19 6.98 -2.17
N ARG A 36 -11.77 8.25 -2.01
CA ARG A 36 -12.28 9.40 -2.78
C ARG A 36 -11.63 9.54 -4.15
N THR A 37 -10.30 9.41 -4.23
CA THR A 37 -9.54 9.64 -5.48
C THR A 37 -9.42 8.39 -6.35
N GLY A 38 -9.79 7.23 -5.81
CA GLY A 38 -9.48 5.94 -6.41
C GLY A 38 -8.03 5.56 -6.13
N GLY A 39 -7.81 4.29 -5.79
CA GLY A 39 -6.51 3.79 -5.31
C GLY A 39 -5.30 4.12 -6.19
N ARG A 40 -5.49 4.21 -7.51
CA ARG A 40 -4.42 4.53 -8.46
C ARG A 40 -3.81 5.90 -8.22
N GLY A 41 -4.65 6.94 -8.12
CA GLY A 41 -4.16 8.32 -7.94
C GLY A 41 -3.41 8.49 -6.64
N ALA A 42 -3.96 7.98 -5.54
CA ALA A 42 -3.34 8.07 -4.23
C ALA A 42 -1.96 7.37 -4.19
N VAL A 43 -1.84 6.16 -4.75
CA VAL A 43 -0.57 5.42 -4.79
C VAL A 43 0.47 6.16 -5.64
N LEU A 44 0.10 6.66 -6.82
CA LEU A 44 1.04 7.37 -7.70
C LEU A 44 1.54 8.67 -7.07
N VAL A 45 0.65 9.47 -6.50
CA VAL A 45 1.04 10.70 -5.79
C VAL A 45 1.96 10.37 -4.62
N SER A 46 1.64 9.32 -3.85
CA SER A 46 2.49 8.87 -2.74
C SER A 46 3.88 8.43 -3.20
N LEU A 47 3.99 7.69 -4.31
CA LEU A 47 5.28 7.28 -4.88
C LEU A 47 6.11 8.48 -5.34
N VAL A 48 5.49 9.45 -6.02
CA VAL A 48 6.18 10.66 -6.45
C VAL A 48 6.66 11.48 -5.25
N VAL A 49 5.80 11.74 -4.28
CA VAL A 49 6.17 12.49 -3.07
C VAL A 49 7.26 11.75 -2.29
N MET A 50 7.17 10.42 -2.17
CA MET A 50 8.18 9.59 -1.50
C MET A 50 9.53 9.66 -2.23
N GLY A 51 9.55 9.52 -3.55
CA GLY A 51 10.79 9.60 -4.34
C GLY A 51 11.44 10.97 -4.26
N VAL A 52 10.66 12.05 -4.42
CA VAL A 52 11.16 13.42 -4.31
C VAL A 52 11.66 13.72 -2.90
N SER A 53 10.91 13.39 -1.85
CA SER A 53 11.35 13.61 -0.47
C SER A 53 12.61 12.82 -0.13
N THR A 54 12.74 11.59 -0.66
CA THR A 54 13.95 10.77 -0.48
C THR A 54 15.17 11.42 -1.15
N ILE A 55 15.03 12.00 -2.35
CA ILE A 55 16.11 12.76 -2.98
C ILE A 55 16.46 14.01 -2.16
N LEU A 56 15.46 14.73 -1.67
CA LEU A 56 15.67 15.93 -0.85
C LEU A 56 16.40 15.62 0.47
N LEU A 57 16.30 14.40 0.99
CA LEU A 57 17.10 13.98 2.15
C LEU A 57 18.62 14.03 1.91
N SER A 58 19.07 13.97 0.64
CA SER A 58 20.49 14.17 0.31
C SER A 58 20.99 15.58 0.64
N LEU A 59 20.07 16.57 0.70
CA LEU A 59 20.35 17.97 1.04
C LEU A 59 20.27 18.26 2.53
N THR A 60 20.28 17.21 3.37
CA THR A 60 20.18 17.39 4.83
C THR A 60 21.41 18.11 5.37
N PHE A 61 21.19 19.29 5.95
CA PHE A 61 22.21 20.10 6.63
C PHE A 61 21.96 20.23 8.14
N HIS A 62 20.72 20.01 8.58
CA HIS A 62 20.30 20.19 9.96
C HIS A 62 19.38 19.06 10.43
N ILE A 63 19.47 18.69 11.71
CA ILE A 63 18.65 17.60 12.28
C ILE A 63 17.16 17.86 12.14
N LEU A 64 16.71 19.11 12.29
CA LEU A 64 15.29 19.47 12.13
C LEU A 64 14.80 19.24 10.71
N PHE A 65 15.63 19.46 9.70
CA PHE A 65 15.31 19.17 8.31
C PHE A 65 15.14 17.65 8.08
N LEU A 66 16.04 16.86 8.68
CA LEU A 66 15.94 15.39 8.63
C LEU A 66 14.66 14.90 9.30
N VAL A 67 14.36 15.38 10.52
CA VAL A 67 13.13 15.01 11.24
C VAL A 67 11.88 15.40 10.43
N PHE A 68 11.87 16.58 9.85
CA PHE A 68 10.74 17.05 9.05
C PHE A 68 10.58 16.23 7.75
N MET A 69 11.64 16.09 6.96
CA MET A 69 11.57 15.40 5.66
C MET A 69 11.38 13.89 5.82
N PHE A 70 12.18 13.24 6.65
CA PHE A 70 12.10 11.80 6.87
C PHE A 70 10.93 11.44 7.79
N GLY A 71 10.83 12.11 8.95
CA GLY A 71 9.83 11.81 9.96
C GLY A 71 8.41 12.18 9.53
N ILE A 72 8.21 13.28 8.78
CA ILE A 72 6.87 13.72 8.40
C ILE A 72 6.60 13.43 6.92
N VAL A 73 7.31 14.08 6.00
CA VAL A 73 6.96 14.05 4.57
C VAL A 73 7.09 12.65 3.97
N THR A 74 8.24 12.00 4.16
CA THR A 74 8.47 10.63 3.62
C THR A 74 7.54 9.62 4.27
N SER A 75 7.27 9.75 5.58
CA SER A 75 6.38 8.84 6.30
C SER A 75 4.91 9.01 5.92
N MET A 76 4.46 10.24 5.65
CA MET A 76 3.13 10.49 5.07
C MET A 76 3.00 9.86 3.69
N ALA A 77 3.99 10.05 2.83
CA ALA A 77 4.00 9.46 1.50
C ALA A 77 4.03 7.93 1.55
N ALA A 78 4.87 7.34 2.42
CA ALA A 78 4.94 5.90 2.63
C ALA A 78 3.61 5.30 3.11
N SER A 79 2.84 6.06 3.90
CA SER A 79 1.50 5.64 4.36
C SER A 79 0.54 5.40 3.18
N GLY A 80 0.58 6.21 2.13
CA GLY A 80 -0.26 6.03 0.94
C GLY A 80 0.07 4.78 0.12
N ALA A 81 1.34 4.39 0.07
CA ALA A 81 1.82 3.16 -0.57
C ALA A 81 1.90 1.96 0.41
N SER A 82 1.34 2.08 1.61
CA SER A 82 1.42 1.06 2.65
C SER A 82 0.70 -0.22 2.26
N MET A 83 1.09 -1.32 2.92
CA MET A 83 0.47 -2.63 2.73
C MET A 83 -1.02 -2.63 3.06
N THR A 84 -1.45 -1.81 4.01
CA THR A 84 -2.86 -1.65 4.39
C THR A 84 -3.68 -1.10 3.22
N ASN A 85 -3.22 -0.02 2.58
CA ASN A 85 -3.90 0.60 1.46
C ASN A 85 -3.82 -0.26 0.19
N THR A 86 -2.67 -0.86 -0.08
CA THR A 86 -2.48 -1.81 -1.18
C THR A 86 -3.38 -3.03 -1.00
N GLY A 87 -3.47 -3.58 0.21
CA GLY A 87 -4.38 -4.69 0.54
C GLY A 87 -5.85 -4.33 0.34
N ALA A 88 -6.27 -3.11 0.68
CA ALA A 88 -7.62 -2.61 0.43
C ALA A 88 -7.92 -2.50 -1.07
N ILE A 89 -6.97 -2.05 -1.88
CA ILE A 89 -7.10 -2.00 -3.35
C ILE A 89 -7.21 -3.42 -3.92
N LEU A 90 -6.31 -4.32 -3.52
CA LEU A 90 -6.29 -5.70 -3.98
C LEU A 90 -7.56 -6.47 -3.60
N SER A 91 -8.14 -6.19 -2.43
CA SER A 91 -9.38 -6.83 -1.99
C SER A 91 -10.60 -6.46 -2.85
N ARG A 92 -10.55 -5.36 -3.60
CA ARG A 92 -11.59 -4.95 -4.55
C ARG A 92 -11.52 -5.75 -5.87
N TRP A 93 -10.34 -6.30 -6.20
CA TRP A 93 -10.12 -7.08 -7.41
C TRP A 93 -10.24 -8.58 -7.18
N PHE A 94 -9.78 -9.05 -6.00
CA PHE A 94 -9.66 -10.47 -5.69
C PHE A 94 -10.47 -10.83 -4.42
N HIS A 95 -11.61 -11.48 -4.59
CA HIS A 95 -12.40 -12.02 -3.48
C HIS A 95 -11.89 -13.42 -3.07
N ARG A 96 -11.75 -14.32 -4.02
CA ARG A 96 -11.40 -15.71 -3.76
C ARG A 96 -9.91 -15.93 -3.47
N ARG A 97 -9.02 -15.18 -4.15
CA ARG A 97 -7.56 -15.29 -4.03
C ARG A 97 -6.92 -14.17 -3.21
N ARG A 98 -7.69 -13.47 -2.42
CA ARG A 98 -7.23 -12.31 -1.62
C ARG A 98 -6.02 -12.64 -0.76
N ALA A 99 -6.04 -13.76 -0.01
CA ALA A 99 -4.96 -14.15 0.87
C ALA A 99 -3.64 -14.38 0.11
N THR A 100 -3.72 -15.07 -1.05
CA THR A 100 -2.55 -15.34 -1.90
C THR A 100 -1.93 -14.06 -2.43
N VAL A 101 -2.75 -13.14 -2.94
CA VAL A 101 -2.27 -11.88 -3.53
C VAL A 101 -1.66 -10.97 -2.46
N VAL A 102 -2.28 -10.88 -1.28
CA VAL A 102 -1.72 -10.16 -0.13
C VAL A 102 -0.42 -10.80 0.34
N GLY A 103 -0.35 -12.14 0.39
CA GLY A 103 0.88 -12.88 0.74
C GLY A 103 2.03 -12.61 -0.25
N ILE A 104 1.76 -12.62 -1.55
CA ILE A 104 2.76 -12.28 -2.58
C ILE A 104 3.24 -10.84 -2.42
N SER A 105 2.33 -9.90 -2.14
CA SER A 105 2.70 -8.50 -1.89
C SER A 105 3.58 -8.34 -0.65
N ALA A 106 3.29 -9.09 0.42
CA ALA A 106 4.13 -9.12 1.63
C ALA A 106 5.52 -9.69 1.36
N ALA A 107 5.59 -10.79 0.60
CA ALA A 107 6.85 -11.37 0.17
C ALA A 107 7.67 -10.39 -0.68
N GLY A 108 7.02 -9.59 -1.54
CA GLY A 108 7.67 -8.52 -2.31
C GLY A 108 8.31 -7.45 -1.43
N VAL A 109 7.65 -7.02 -0.37
CA VAL A 109 8.20 -6.06 0.61
C VAL A 109 9.46 -6.63 1.27
N SER A 110 9.41 -7.89 1.72
CA SER A 110 10.55 -8.57 2.35
C SER A 110 11.72 -8.77 1.38
N ALA A 111 11.42 -9.19 0.14
CA ALA A 111 12.44 -9.32 -0.91
C ALA A 111 13.07 -7.97 -1.26
N GLY A 112 12.28 -6.90 -1.31
CA GLY A 112 12.77 -5.54 -1.49
C GLY A 112 13.78 -5.14 -0.41
N GLY A 113 13.47 -5.37 0.86
CA GLY A 113 14.39 -5.14 1.96
C GLY A 113 15.67 -5.96 1.86
N LEU A 114 15.56 -7.25 1.51
CA LEU A 114 16.69 -8.15 1.36
C LEU A 114 17.66 -7.70 0.25
N ILE A 115 17.18 -7.10 -0.81
CA ILE A 115 17.98 -6.61 -1.94
C ILE A 115 18.48 -5.19 -1.69
N LEU A 116 17.59 -4.27 -1.27
CA LEU A 116 17.92 -2.85 -1.18
C LEU A 116 18.86 -2.52 -0.03
N VAL A 117 18.79 -3.25 1.10
CA VAL A 117 19.69 -2.99 2.24
C VAL A 117 21.15 -3.33 1.91
N PRO A 118 21.50 -4.52 1.40
CA PRO A 118 22.86 -4.82 0.96
C PRO A 118 23.33 -3.91 -0.19
N PHE A 119 22.44 -3.57 -1.10
CA PHE A 119 22.75 -2.65 -2.19
C PHE A 119 23.12 -1.25 -1.69
N ALA A 120 22.35 -0.70 -0.74
CA ALA A 120 22.67 0.58 -0.10
C ALA A 120 24.00 0.52 0.65
N MET A 121 24.29 -0.60 1.32
CA MET A 121 25.56 -0.81 2.02
C MET A 121 26.73 -0.88 1.04
N TYR A 122 26.58 -1.58 -0.06
CA TYR A 122 27.58 -1.63 -1.14
C TYR A 122 27.85 -0.24 -1.72
N LEU A 123 26.80 0.53 -2.03
CA LEU A 123 26.94 1.91 -2.50
C LEU A 123 27.69 2.77 -1.50
N PHE A 124 27.39 2.63 -0.21
CA PHE A 124 28.08 3.37 0.83
C PHE A 124 29.58 3.05 0.88
N GLN A 125 29.93 1.76 0.80
CA GLN A 125 31.34 1.33 0.80
C GLN A 125 32.09 1.78 -0.46
N ALA A 126 31.39 1.83 -1.62
CA ALA A 126 32.01 2.21 -2.89
C ALA A 126 32.21 3.73 -3.06
N THR A 127 31.33 4.55 -2.45
CA THR A 127 31.31 6.00 -2.69
C THR A 127 31.62 6.82 -1.45
N ASP A 128 31.64 6.20 -0.27
CA ASP A 128 31.78 6.84 1.05
C ASP A 128 30.84 8.02 1.27
N SER A 129 29.71 8.05 0.51
CA SER A 129 28.75 9.15 0.51
C SER A 129 27.34 8.67 0.80
N TRP A 130 26.83 8.98 1.98
CA TRP A 130 25.44 8.71 2.35
C TRP A 130 24.44 9.53 1.54
N ARG A 131 24.84 10.70 1.02
CA ARG A 131 23.99 11.56 0.18
C ARG A 131 23.65 10.89 -1.15
N LEU A 132 24.63 10.22 -1.75
CA LEU A 132 24.45 9.52 -2.99
C LEU A 132 23.46 8.35 -2.87
N ILE A 133 23.43 7.68 -1.72
CA ILE A 133 22.46 6.61 -1.45
C ILE A 133 21.02 7.16 -1.53
N TRP A 134 20.75 8.31 -0.90
CA TRP A 134 19.42 8.92 -0.94
C TRP A 134 19.02 9.33 -2.36
N ILE A 135 19.95 9.85 -3.16
CA ILE A 135 19.70 10.21 -4.56
C ILE A 135 19.38 8.95 -5.37
N VAL A 136 20.18 7.90 -5.23
CA VAL A 136 19.99 6.65 -5.99
C VAL A 136 18.68 5.99 -5.62
N LEU A 137 18.38 5.85 -4.33
CA LEU A 137 17.12 5.24 -3.88
C LEU A 137 15.89 6.07 -4.29
N GLY A 138 15.94 7.38 -4.12
CA GLY A 138 14.84 8.26 -4.54
C GLY A 138 14.65 8.27 -6.07
N SER A 139 15.74 8.27 -6.84
CA SER A 139 15.68 8.14 -8.30
C SER A 139 15.11 6.79 -8.72
N ALA A 140 15.49 5.71 -8.05
CA ALA A 140 14.93 4.38 -8.32
C ALA A 140 13.42 4.34 -8.07
N ILE A 141 12.93 4.99 -7.01
CA ILE A 141 11.49 5.10 -6.75
C ILE A 141 10.79 5.87 -7.88
N LEU A 142 11.36 6.97 -8.35
CA LEU A 142 10.76 7.77 -9.42
C LEU A 142 10.83 7.06 -10.78
N LEU A 143 11.98 6.50 -11.14
CA LEU A 143 12.21 5.92 -12.46
C LEU A 143 11.64 4.52 -12.61
N LEU A 144 11.56 3.73 -11.54
CA LEU A 144 11.03 2.37 -11.56
C LEU A 144 9.67 2.29 -10.88
N GLY A 145 9.52 2.86 -9.68
CA GLY A 145 8.30 2.77 -8.89
C GLY A 145 7.12 3.49 -9.54
N VAL A 146 7.31 4.72 -10.04
CA VAL A 146 6.23 5.49 -10.66
C VAL A 146 5.75 4.88 -11.97
N PRO A 147 6.60 4.51 -12.95
CA PRO A 147 6.14 3.86 -14.17
C PRO A 147 5.49 2.50 -13.92
N VAL A 148 6.07 1.67 -13.04
CA VAL A 148 5.46 0.39 -12.65
C VAL A 148 4.11 0.62 -11.98
N GLY A 149 4.02 1.56 -11.04
CA GLY A 149 2.76 1.95 -10.43
C GLY A 149 1.74 2.45 -11.45
N PHE A 150 2.16 3.24 -12.42
CA PHE A 150 1.30 3.74 -13.50
C PHE A 150 0.76 2.63 -14.40
N LEU A 151 1.58 1.64 -14.73
CA LEU A 151 1.22 0.53 -15.61
C LEU A 151 0.35 -0.53 -14.90
N PHE A 152 0.68 -0.86 -13.65
CA PHE A 152 0.07 -2.00 -12.95
C PHE A 152 -1.06 -1.60 -11.99
N VAL A 153 -1.03 -0.39 -11.40
CA VAL A 153 -2.10 0.04 -10.51
C VAL A 153 -3.28 0.56 -11.34
N HIS A 154 -4.27 -0.30 -11.53
CA HIS A 154 -5.52 0.05 -12.20
C HIS A 154 -6.56 0.49 -11.15
N GLY A 155 -7.47 1.36 -11.58
CA GLY A 155 -8.61 1.79 -10.75
C GLY A 155 -9.56 0.63 -10.40
N SER A 156 -10.71 0.92 -9.81
CA SER A 156 -11.68 -0.12 -9.44
C SER A 156 -12.19 -0.89 -10.67
N PRO A 157 -12.41 -2.22 -10.56
CA PRO A 157 -12.92 -3.06 -11.64
C PRO A 157 -14.25 -2.55 -12.22
N ALA A 158 -15.07 -1.91 -11.39
CA ALA A 158 -16.35 -1.31 -11.82
C ALA A 158 -16.22 -0.28 -12.95
N LYS A 159 -15.07 0.42 -13.07
CA LYS A 159 -14.81 1.37 -14.18
C LYS A 159 -14.57 0.67 -15.52
N PHE A 160 -14.23 -0.61 -15.50
CA PHE A 160 -13.96 -1.44 -16.68
C PHE A 160 -15.12 -2.44 -16.98
N GLY A 161 -16.22 -2.37 -16.22
CA GLY A 161 -17.33 -3.31 -16.38
C GLY A 161 -16.97 -4.75 -15.98
N LEU A 162 -15.86 -4.94 -15.26
CA LEU A 162 -15.40 -6.25 -14.81
C LEU A 162 -15.95 -6.56 -13.42
N GLN A 163 -16.44 -7.77 -13.21
CA GLN A 163 -16.85 -8.26 -11.90
C GLN A 163 -15.62 -8.81 -11.16
N PRO A 164 -15.54 -8.63 -9.82
CA PRO A 164 -14.48 -9.22 -9.01
C PRO A 164 -14.43 -10.75 -9.16
N ASP A 165 -13.23 -11.33 -9.00
CA ASP A 165 -13.01 -12.78 -9.09
C ASP A 165 -13.85 -13.53 -8.05
N GLY A 166 -14.86 -14.28 -8.50
CA GLY A 166 -15.74 -15.11 -7.67
C GLY A 166 -17.22 -14.77 -7.68
N ASP A 167 -17.63 -13.58 -8.12
CA ASP A 167 -19.05 -13.17 -8.11
C ASP A 167 -19.89 -13.82 -9.23
N GLY A 168 -19.29 -14.22 -10.33
CA GLY A 168 -20.00 -14.91 -11.44
C GLY A 168 -20.66 -16.23 -11.03
N LYS A 169 -20.02 -17.00 -10.13
CA LYS A 169 -20.58 -18.26 -9.63
C LYS A 169 -21.65 -18.09 -8.55
N LEU A 170 -21.60 -16.99 -7.80
CA LEU A 170 -22.62 -16.69 -6.79
C LEU A 170 -23.90 -16.17 -7.44
N SER A 171 -23.79 -15.43 -8.54
CA SER A 171 -24.94 -14.96 -9.32
C SER A 171 -25.66 -16.13 -10.00
N GLU A 172 -24.93 -17.11 -10.53
CA GLU A 172 -25.53 -18.32 -11.11
C GLU A 172 -26.17 -19.23 -10.05
N ALA A 173 -25.53 -19.38 -8.90
CA ALA A 173 -26.07 -20.17 -7.78
C ALA A 173 -27.33 -19.51 -7.19
N GLY A 174 -27.34 -18.18 -7.02
CA GLY A 174 -28.52 -17.42 -6.56
C GLY A 174 -29.67 -17.45 -7.57
N SER A 175 -29.38 -17.43 -8.86
CA SER A 175 -30.37 -17.56 -9.92
C SER A 175 -31.01 -18.97 -9.97
N ASN A 176 -30.23 -20.02 -9.71
CA ASN A 176 -30.72 -21.39 -9.65
C ASN A 176 -31.54 -21.68 -8.39
N THR A 177 -31.18 -21.04 -7.24
CA THR A 177 -31.94 -21.19 -5.99
C THR A 177 -33.30 -20.51 -6.10
N ASN A 178 -33.37 -19.32 -6.70
CA ASN A 178 -34.65 -18.65 -6.95
C ASN A 178 -35.53 -19.37 -7.96
N ARG A 179 -34.94 -20.06 -8.94
CA ARG A 179 -35.74 -20.91 -9.88
C ARG A 179 -36.29 -22.18 -9.20
N SER A 180 -35.55 -22.77 -8.28
CA SER A 180 -36.03 -23.96 -7.54
C SER A 180 -37.09 -23.60 -6.50
N ASP A 181 -37.02 -22.42 -5.87
CA ASP A 181 -38.05 -21.96 -4.93
C ASP A 181 -39.33 -21.46 -5.64
N SER A 182 -39.21 -20.88 -6.83
CA SER A 182 -40.41 -20.47 -7.61
C SER A 182 -41.19 -21.68 -8.15
N ASN A 183 -40.56 -22.85 -8.21
CA ASN A 183 -41.22 -24.11 -8.66
C ASN A 183 -41.73 -24.97 -7.47
N ARG A 184 -41.48 -24.53 -6.23
CA ARG A 184 -42.17 -25.02 -5.03
C ARG A 184 -43.39 -24.17 -4.86
N GLY A 185 -44.55 -24.70 -5.22
CA GLY A 185 -45.84 -24.07 -4.98
C GLY A 185 -46.01 -23.63 -3.52
N PRO A 186 -47.03 -22.78 -3.22
CA PRO A 186 -47.21 -22.21 -1.89
C PRO A 186 -47.17 -23.33 -0.85
N LEU A 187 -46.30 -23.11 0.17
CA LEU A 187 -46.16 -24.03 1.31
C LEU A 187 -47.57 -24.20 1.93
N ASP A 188 -48.08 -25.43 1.86
CA ASP A 188 -49.36 -25.79 2.43
C ASP A 188 -49.25 -25.69 3.97
N THR A 189 -49.59 -24.47 4.47
CA THR A 189 -49.58 -24.14 5.88
C THR A 189 -50.62 -24.85 6.70
N ASP A 190 -51.54 -25.57 6.05
CA ASP A 190 -52.63 -26.29 6.73
C ASP A 190 -52.18 -27.65 7.30
N LYS A 191 -51.05 -28.21 6.85
CA LYS A 191 -50.51 -29.45 7.41
C LYS A 191 -50.04 -29.37 8.84
N TRP A 192 -49.63 -28.17 9.29
CA TRP A 192 -49.11 -27.98 10.69
C TRP A 192 -50.23 -27.75 11.72
N ARG A 193 -51.46 -27.46 11.26
CA ARG A 193 -52.64 -27.23 12.18
C ARG A 193 -53.33 -28.52 12.62
N GLN A 194 -53.04 -29.66 11.98
CA GLN A 194 -53.72 -30.91 12.30
C GLN A 194 -52.94 -31.84 13.25
N SER A 195 -51.77 -31.42 13.72
CA SER A 195 -50.91 -32.23 14.63
C SER A 195 -50.82 -31.69 16.05
N PHE A 196 -51.79 -30.86 16.51
CA PHE A 196 -52.01 -30.52 17.91
C PHE A 196 -53.43 -30.75 18.34
#